data_fac4d61c09c6f817d316213ddcc0d276
#
_entry.id   fac4d61c09c6f817d316213ddcc0d276
#
_cell.length_a   1.000
_cell.length_b   1.000
_cell.length_c   1.000
_cell.angle_alpha   90.00
_cell.angle_beta   90.00
_cell.angle_gamma   90.00
#
_symmetry.space_group_name_H-M   'P 1'
#
loop_
_entity.id
_entity.type
_entity.pdbx_description
1 polymer ?
#
loop_
_entity_poly.entity_id
_entity_poly.type
_entity_poly.pdbx_seq_one_letter_code
_entity_poly.pdbx_strand_id
1 'polypeptide(L)'
;FDLTLCNPPFHASAEDAARGSQRKWRNLGKPQAARTGARLNFGGQSTELWCPGGEAAFVRRMIRESAQIATRVYWFSTLISKSEHLADVRKRLKQVGAQDVREIAMAQGQKQSRFVAWTFLDAAQRDGWRLARWKQHA
;
A
#
# COMPACT_ATOMS: atom_id res chain seq x y z
N PHE A 1 -10.91 4.08 13.55
CA PHE A 1 -9.49 4.34 13.36
C PHE A 1 -9.32 5.61 12.52
N ASP A 2 -8.34 6.46 12.87
CA ASP A 2 -8.10 7.72 12.15
C ASP A 2 -7.37 7.49 10.82
N LEU A 3 -6.47 6.51 10.77
CA LEU A 3 -5.67 6.19 9.59
C LEU A 3 -5.32 4.70 9.54
N THR A 4 -5.34 4.14 8.36
CA THR A 4 -4.70 2.85 8.06
C THR A 4 -3.54 3.07 7.11
N LEU A 5 -2.45 2.35 7.33
CA LEU A 5 -1.29 2.32 6.45
C LEU A 5 -1.10 0.89 5.94
N CYS A 6 -0.91 0.75 4.65
CA CYS A 6 -0.65 -0.53 4.02
C CYS A 6 0.59 -0.46 3.13
N ASN A 7 1.47 -1.43 3.31
CA ASN A 7 2.56 -1.71 2.38
C ASN A 7 2.25 -3.06 1.74
N PRO A 8 1.64 -3.09 0.54
CA PRO A 8 1.14 -4.31 -0.07
C PRO A 8 2.29 -5.23 -0.52
N PRO A 9 2.04 -6.54 -0.65
CA PRO A 9 2.97 -7.44 -1.30
C PRO A 9 3.11 -7.05 -2.78
N PHE A 10 4.35 -6.84 -3.24
CA PHE A 10 4.61 -6.32 -4.59
C PHE A 10 4.69 -7.41 -5.65
N HIS A 11 5.05 -8.63 -5.26
CA HIS A 11 5.33 -9.73 -6.18
C HIS A 11 4.10 -10.61 -6.41
N ALA A 12 3.98 -11.13 -7.63
CA ALA A 12 2.87 -12.02 -7.98
C ALA A 12 3.09 -13.47 -7.55
N SER A 13 4.35 -13.85 -7.27
CA SER A 13 4.73 -15.20 -6.84
C SER A 13 5.98 -15.18 -5.95
N ALA A 14 6.23 -16.29 -5.26
CA ALA A 14 7.44 -16.48 -4.46
C ALA A 14 8.72 -16.42 -5.31
N GLU A 15 8.66 -16.92 -6.55
CA GLU A 15 9.78 -16.88 -7.49
C GLU A 15 10.09 -15.44 -7.94
N ASP A 16 9.09 -14.63 -8.17
CA ASP A 16 9.27 -13.21 -8.51
C ASP A 16 9.89 -12.45 -7.34
N ALA A 17 9.48 -12.75 -6.10
CA ALA A 17 10.06 -12.17 -4.90
C ALA A 17 11.54 -12.55 -4.76
N ALA A 18 11.90 -13.80 -5.00
CA ALA A 18 13.26 -14.29 -4.98
C ALA A 18 14.13 -13.62 -6.05
N ARG A 19 13.64 -13.48 -7.27
CA ARG A 19 14.33 -12.78 -8.39
C ARG A 19 14.56 -11.30 -8.07
N GLY A 20 13.58 -10.63 -7.47
CA GLY A 20 13.71 -9.23 -7.04
C GLY A 20 14.81 -9.05 -6.00
N SER A 21 14.92 -9.96 -5.04
CA SER A 21 15.97 -9.97 -4.02
C SER A 21 17.35 -10.18 -4.63
N GLN A 22 17.50 -11.13 -5.54
CA GLN A 22 18.78 -11.41 -6.22
C GLN A 22 19.25 -10.21 -7.06
N ARG A 23 18.34 -9.50 -7.73
CA ARG A 23 18.66 -8.31 -8.52
C ARG A 23 19.15 -7.16 -7.64
N LYS A 24 18.55 -6.97 -6.47
CA LYS A 24 19.01 -5.98 -5.48
C LYS A 24 20.41 -6.27 -4.98
N TRP A 25 20.72 -7.52 -4.67
CA TRP A 25 22.06 -7.92 -4.22
C TRP A 25 23.13 -7.71 -5.29
N ARG A 26 22.82 -8.01 -6.55
CA ARG A 26 23.75 -7.79 -7.66
C ARG A 26 24.07 -6.30 -7.84
N ASN A 27 23.07 -5.42 -7.68
CA ASN A 27 23.25 -3.98 -7.83
C ASN A 27 23.99 -3.33 -6.65
N LEU A 28 24.02 -3.98 -5.47
CA LEU A 28 24.75 -3.50 -4.30
C LEU A 28 26.22 -3.94 -4.25
N GLY A 29 26.70 -4.67 -5.27
CA GLY A 29 28.12 -5.02 -5.42
C GLY A 29 28.68 -5.92 -4.30
N LYS A 30 27.84 -6.57 -3.51
CA LYS A 30 28.31 -7.49 -2.46
C LYS A 30 28.56 -8.88 -3.03
N PRO A 31 29.72 -9.51 -2.70
CA PRO A 31 30.03 -10.82 -3.21
C PRO A 31 29.04 -11.87 -2.70
N GLN A 32 28.83 -12.85 -3.53
CA GLN A 32 27.90 -13.97 -3.41
C GLN A 32 28.22 -14.90 -2.21
N ALA A 33 28.27 -14.37 -1.00
CA ALA A 33 28.45 -15.11 0.25
C ALA A 33 27.11 -15.55 0.83
N ALA A 34 26.27 -16.15 0.00
CA ALA A 34 25.04 -16.75 0.48
C ALA A 34 24.59 -17.92 -0.39
N ARG A 35 25.47 -18.90 -0.55
CA ARG A 35 25.09 -20.24 -1.05
C ARG A 35 24.45 -21.10 0.06
N THR A 36 24.31 -20.60 1.25
CA THR A 36 23.60 -21.21 2.35
C THR A 36 22.34 -20.41 2.63
N GLY A 37 21.21 -20.90 2.17
CA GLY A 37 19.81 -20.74 2.56
C GLY A 37 19.32 -19.60 3.43
N ALA A 38 20.09 -18.56 3.66
CA ALA A 38 19.63 -17.37 4.35
C ALA A 38 18.80 -16.53 3.38
N ARG A 39 17.53 -16.87 3.28
CA ARG A 39 16.49 -15.95 2.83
C ARG A 39 16.58 -14.72 3.71
N LEU A 40 17.25 -13.69 3.25
CA LEU A 40 17.15 -12.38 3.85
C LEU A 40 15.75 -11.83 3.55
N ASN A 41 14.79 -12.39 4.24
CA ASN A 41 13.56 -11.71 4.53
C ASN A 41 13.95 -10.55 5.44
N PHE A 42 13.69 -9.33 5.05
CA PHE A 42 13.77 -8.15 5.91
C PHE A 42 12.77 -8.26 7.09
N GLY A 43 12.74 -9.41 7.78
CA GLY A 43 11.79 -9.73 8.83
C GLY A 43 10.37 -10.05 8.37
N GLY A 44 10.08 -9.98 7.07
CA GLY A 44 8.74 -10.23 6.52
C GLY A 44 8.47 -11.72 6.27
N GLN A 45 7.26 -12.16 6.54
CA GLN A 45 6.78 -13.49 6.17
C GLN A 45 6.55 -13.56 4.64
N SER A 46 6.55 -14.77 4.07
CA SER A 46 6.32 -14.97 2.63
C SER A 46 5.01 -14.35 2.14
N THR A 47 3.98 -14.35 2.96
CA THR A 47 2.67 -13.73 2.68
C THR A 47 2.72 -12.20 2.61
N GLU A 48 3.76 -11.58 3.15
CA GLU A 48 3.97 -10.12 3.07
C GLU A 48 4.75 -9.71 1.81
N LEU A 49 5.42 -10.65 1.16
CA LEU A 49 6.26 -10.39 0.00
C LEU A 49 5.54 -10.60 -1.32
N TRP A 50 4.58 -11.50 -1.36
CA TRP A 50 3.86 -11.84 -2.59
C TRP A 50 2.42 -12.27 -2.32
N CYS A 51 1.56 -12.06 -3.32
CA CYS A 51 0.22 -12.63 -3.38
C CYS A 51 -0.14 -12.94 -4.85
N PRO A 52 -1.09 -13.85 -5.11
CA PRO A 52 -1.58 -14.07 -6.46
C PRO A 52 -2.06 -12.77 -7.12
N GLY A 53 -1.52 -12.44 -8.29
CA GLY A 53 -1.82 -11.19 -9.00
C GLY A 53 -1.05 -9.95 -8.50
N GLY A 54 -0.19 -10.09 -7.48
CA GLY A 54 0.72 -9.05 -7.00
C GLY A 54 0.02 -7.84 -6.38
N GLU A 55 0.71 -6.70 -6.38
CA GLU A 55 0.25 -5.42 -5.83
C GLU A 55 -1.14 -5.03 -6.36
N ALA A 56 -1.37 -5.13 -7.67
CA ALA A 56 -2.63 -4.71 -8.27
C ALA A 56 -3.83 -5.48 -7.72
N ALA A 57 -3.72 -6.80 -7.64
CA ALA A 57 -4.78 -7.66 -7.12
C ALA A 57 -5.02 -7.42 -5.63
N PHE A 58 -3.95 -7.24 -4.86
CA PHE A 58 -4.04 -6.94 -3.43
C PHE A 58 -4.76 -5.61 -3.19
N VAL A 59 -4.37 -4.55 -3.88
CA VAL A 59 -4.97 -3.21 -3.72
C VAL A 59 -6.44 -3.21 -4.16
N ARG A 60 -6.79 -3.91 -5.24
CA ARG A 60 -8.19 -4.08 -5.66
C ARG A 60 -9.04 -4.69 -4.55
N ARG A 61 -8.55 -5.74 -3.92
CA ARG A 61 -9.25 -6.37 -2.80
C ARG A 61 -9.36 -5.43 -1.62
N MET A 62 -8.26 -4.75 -1.25
CA MET A 62 -8.24 -3.78 -0.16
C MET A 62 -9.28 -2.66 -0.37
N ILE A 63 -9.39 -2.10 -1.57
CA ILE A 63 -10.39 -1.06 -1.90
C ILE A 63 -11.81 -1.61 -1.69
N ARG A 64 -12.09 -2.80 -2.19
CA ARG A 64 -13.41 -3.43 -2.03
C ARG A 64 -13.74 -3.71 -0.56
N GLU A 65 -12.80 -4.24 0.20
CA GLU A 65 -12.98 -4.53 1.62
C GLU A 65 -13.11 -3.24 2.45
N SER A 66 -12.38 -2.18 2.11
CA SER A 66 -12.48 -0.88 2.78
C SER A 66 -13.89 -0.29 2.71
N ALA A 67 -14.60 -0.51 1.60
CA ALA A 67 -15.97 -0.04 1.44
C ALA A 67 -16.95 -0.71 2.45
N GLN A 68 -16.64 -1.92 2.91
CA GLN A 68 -17.47 -2.63 3.91
C GLN A 68 -17.36 -2.03 5.32
N ILE A 69 -16.28 -1.31 5.60
CA ILE A 69 -16.02 -0.65 6.87
C ILE A 69 -15.85 0.87 6.72
N ALA A 70 -16.45 1.42 5.69
CA ALA A 70 -16.28 2.79 5.19
C ALA A 70 -16.34 3.87 6.29
N THR A 71 -17.30 3.78 7.21
CA THR A 71 -17.52 4.78 8.27
C THR A 71 -16.67 4.56 9.52
N ARG A 72 -15.92 3.48 9.60
CA ARG A 72 -15.10 3.12 10.75
C ARG A 72 -13.66 3.65 10.69
N VAL A 73 -13.26 4.15 9.52
CA VAL A 73 -11.92 4.65 9.26
C VAL A 73 -12.01 6.01 8.58
N TYR A 74 -11.26 6.98 9.08
CA TYR A 74 -11.24 8.32 8.50
C TYR A 74 -10.46 8.32 7.18
N TRP A 75 -9.21 7.83 7.17
CA TRP A 75 -8.40 7.65 5.97
C TRP A 75 -7.90 6.22 5.83
N PHE A 76 -8.17 5.60 4.70
CA PHE A 76 -7.45 4.42 4.24
C PHE A 76 -6.26 4.88 3.41
N SER A 77 -5.14 4.17 3.49
CA SER A 77 -4.01 4.45 2.60
C SER A 77 -3.20 3.20 2.27
N THR A 78 -2.61 3.21 1.09
CA THR A 78 -1.71 2.16 0.64
C THR A 78 -0.58 2.74 -0.18
N LEU A 79 0.59 2.12 -0.08
CA LEU A 79 1.70 2.36 -0.97
C LEU A 79 1.40 1.74 -2.35
N ILE A 80 1.73 2.47 -3.41
CA ILE A 80 1.68 1.99 -4.80
C ILE A 80 3.08 2.12 -5.39
N SER A 81 3.71 1.00 -5.71
CA SER A 81 5.07 0.99 -6.24
C SER A 81 5.14 1.28 -7.73
N LYS A 82 4.10 0.92 -8.49
CA LYS A 82 4.03 1.05 -9.94
C LYS A 82 2.98 2.05 -10.37
N SER A 83 3.40 3.10 -11.09
CA SER A 83 2.50 4.15 -11.58
C SER A 83 1.42 3.63 -12.53
N GLU A 84 1.69 2.54 -13.24
CA GLU A 84 0.74 1.90 -14.15
C GLU A 84 -0.54 1.39 -13.45
N HIS A 85 -0.48 1.13 -12.14
CA HIS A 85 -1.63 0.70 -11.36
C HIS A 85 -2.60 1.84 -10.98
N LEU A 86 -2.17 3.09 -11.06
CA LEU A 86 -2.95 4.23 -10.58
C LEU A 86 -4.28 4.44 -11.31
N ALA A 87 -4.31 4.23 -12.62
CA ALA A 87 -5.55 4.40 -13.39
C ALA A 87 -6.64 3.41 -12.92
N ASP A 88 -6.27 2.15 -12.68
CA ASP A 88 -7.18 1.14 -12.16
C ASP A 88 -7.61 1.44 -10.72
N VAL A 89 -6.69 1.89 -9.89
CA VAL A 89 -6.97 2.31 -8.50
C VAL A 89 -7.98 3.44 -8.46
N ARG A 90 -7.78 4.50 -9.24
CA ARG A 90 -8.72 5.65 -9.34
C ARG A 90 -10.10 5.19 -9.79
N LYS A 91 -10.16 4.36 -10.82
CA LYS A 91 -11.41 3.81 -11.34
C LYS A 91 -12.18 3.04 -10.26
N ARG A 92 -11.49 2.19 -9.51
CA ARG A 92 -12.11 1.37 -8.46
C ARG A 92 -12.56 2.19 -7.27
N LEU A 93 -11.77 3.15 -6.84
CA LEU A 93 -12.14 4.07 -5.76
C LEU A 93 -13.42 4.85 -6.11
N LYS A 94 -13.54 5.30 -7.36
CA LYS A 94 -14.77 5.94 -7.85
C LYS A 94 -15.95 4.94 -7.83
N GLN A 95 -15.76 3.71 -8.25
CA GLN A 95 -16.80 2.68 -8.28
C GLN A 95 -17.34 2.34 -6.90
N VAL A 96 -16.50 2.32 -5.88
CA VAL A 96 -16.93 2.03 -4.49
C VAL A 96 -17.43 3.26 -3.74
N GLY A 97 -17.43 4.43 -4.36
CA GLY A 97 -17.98 5.65 -3.79
C GLY A 97 -17.06 6.40 -2.84
N ALA A 98 -15.74 6.33 -3.02
CA ALA A 98 -14.81 7.16 -2.27
C ALA A 98 -15.14 8.65 -2.46
N GLN A 99 -15.22 9.41 -1.36
CA GLN A 99 -15.59 10.82 -1.35
C GLN A 99 -14.40 11.75 -1.64
N ASP A 100 -13.21 11.35 -1.20
CA ASP A 100 -11.98 12.08 -1.47
C ASP A 100 -10.84 11.06 -1.69
N VAL A 101 -9.98 11.35 -2.66
CA VAL A 101 -8.82 10.54 -3.02
C VAL A 101 -7.61 11.44 -3.17
N ARG A 102 -6.52 11.10 -2.51
CA ARG A 102 -5.26 11.85 -2.55
C ARG A 102 -4.11 10.97 -2.97
N GLU A 103 -3.30 11.48 -3.86
CA GLU A 103 -2.04 10.85 -4.28
C GLU A 103 -0.87 11.68 -3.75
N ILE A 104 -0.02 11.04 -2.99
CA ILE A 104 1.13 11.68 -2.34
C ILE A 104 2.39 11.05 -2.91
N ALA A 105 3.13 11.81 -3.71
CA ALA A 105 4.38 11.35 -4.27
C ALA A 105 5.44 11.22 -3.17
N MET A 106 6.16 10.11 -3.21
CA MET A 106 7.31 9.86 -2.35
C MET A 106 8.52 9.64 -3.24
N ALA A 107 9.52 10.50 -3.12
CA ALA A 107 10.79 10.36 -3.81
C ALA A 107 11.87 9.90 -2.83
N GLN A 108 12.44 8.74 -3.06
CA GLN A 108 13.69 8.29 -2.44
C GLN A 108 14.66 7.85 -3.52
N GLY A 109 15.63 8.69 -3.85
CA GLY A 109 16.59 8.43 -4.91
C GLY A 109 15.91 8.30 -6.28
N GLN A 110 16.19 7.23 -7.01
CA GLN A 110 15.60 6.95 -8.33
C GLN A 110 14.23 6.25 -8.27
N LYS A 111 13.76 5.87 -7.08
CA LYS A 111 12.46 5.23 -6.91
C LYS A 111 11.37 6.27 -6.73
N GLN A 112 10.39 6.22 -7.62
CA GLN A 112 9.15 6.96 -7.51
C GLN A 112 8.04 6.02 -7.02
N SER A 113 7.84 5.98 -5.71
CA SER A 113 6.63 5.41 -5.12
C SER A 113 5.68 6.50 -4.67
N ARG A 114 4.44 6.15 -4.42
CA ARG A 114 3.41 7.07 -3.95
C ARG A 114 2.48 6.38 -2.99
N PHE A 115 1.93 7.15 -2.08
CA PHE A 115 0.76 6.75 -1.32
C PHE A 115 -0.50 7.18 -2.04
N VAL A 116 -1.50 6.32 -2.04
CA VAL A 116 -2.87 6.68 -2.35
C VAL A 116 -3.67 6.59 -1.07
N ALA A 117 -4.31 7.69 -0.70
CA ALA A 117 -5.20 7.76 0.46
C ALA A 117 -6.62 8.04 -0.02
N TRP A 118 -7.61 7.44 0.64
CA TRP A 118 -9.01 7.67 0.34
C TRP A 118 -9.88 7.66 1.60
N THR A 119 -11.00 8.35 1.52
CA THR A 119 -12.01 8.37 2.57
C THR A 119 -13.40 8.20 1.97
N PHE A 120 -14.26 7.54 2.70
CA PHE A 120 -15.69 7.44 2.38
C PHE A 120 -16.53 8.48 3.12
N LEU A 121 -15.92 9.24 4.02
CA LEU A 121 -16.58 10.27 4.79
C LEU A 121 -16.71 11.54 3.94
N ASP A 122 -17.90 12.15 3.89
CA ASP A 122 -18.10 13.45 3.32
C ASP A 122 -17.49 14.57 4.20
N ALA A 123 -17.54 15.81 3.73
CA ALA A 123 -16.94 16.92 4.45
C ALA A 123 -17.55 17.12 5.84
N ALA A 124 -18.87 17.00 5.97
CA ALA A 124 -19.55 17.14 7.26
C ALA A 124 -19.19 16.02 8.25
N GLN A 125 -19.12 14.78 7.77
CA GLN A 125 -18.70 13.63 8.56
C GLN A 125 -17.25 13.76 9.00
N ARG A 126 -16.36 14.24 8.16
CA ARG A 126 -14.95 14.51 8.50
C ARG A 126 -14.82 15.60 9.55
N ASP A 127 -15.62 16.67 9.47
CA ASP A 127 -15.64 17.71 10.48
C ASP A 127 -16.15 17.19 11.82
N GLY A 128 -17.22 16.43 11.82
CA GLY A 128 -17.73 15.76 13.03
C GLY A 128 -16.73 14.83 13.68
N TRP A 129 -16.01 14.06 12.87
CA TRP A 129 -14.96 13.18 13.37
C TRP A 129 -13.83 13.95 14.07
N ARG A 130 -13.33 15.01 13.43
CA ARG A 130 -12.28 15.87 14.00
C ARG A 130 -12.72 16.53 15.30
N LEU A 131 -13.94 17.05 15.34
CA LEU A 131 -14.49 17.66 16.54
C LEU A 131 -14.61 16.66 17.69
N ALA A 132 -15.08 15.44 17.42
CA ALA A 132 -15.28 14.42 18.42
C ALA A 132 -13.98 13.81 18.96
N ARG A 133 -12.94 13.69 18.11
CA ARG A 133 -11.75 12.90 18.45
C ARG A 133 -10.46 13.71 18.61
N TRP A 134 -10.30 14.79 17.84
CA TRP A 134 -8.99 15.46 17.78
C TRP A 134 -8.90 16.74 18.60
N LYS A 135 -10.02 17.37 18.94
CA LYS A 135 -10.04 18.60 19.73
C LYS A 135 -10.03 18.41 21.25
N GLN A 136 -10.06 17.18 21.73
CA GLN A 136 -10.07 16.92 23.19
C GLN A 136 -8.68 17.01 23.85
N HIS A 137 -7.65 17.40 23.12
CA HIS A 137 -6.27 17.51 23.62
C HIS A 137 -5.63 18.88 23.35
N ALA A 138 -6.42 19.90 23.20
CA ALA A 138 -5.94 21.27 23.14
C ALA A 138 -6.03 21.92 24.53
#